data_b118825aa92c016d295a912fd19a51d0
#
_entry.id   b118825aa92c016d295a912fd19a51d0
#
_cell.length_a   1.000
_cell.length_b   1.000
_cell.length_c   1.000
_cell.angle_alpha   90.00
_cell.angle_beta   90.00
_cell.angle_gamma   90.00
#
_symmetry.space_group_name_H-M   'P 1'
#
loop_
_entity.id
_entity.type
_entity.pdbx_description
1 polymer ?
#
loop_
_entity_poly.entity_id
_entity_poly.type
_entity_poly.pdbx_seq_one_letter_code
_entity_poly.pdbx_strand_id
1 'polypeptide(L)' 'MDVEVRLFESLKKHLPEGGKVQLAEGSRVCDLLTALGISTDDVGILMINRIDGRFDQLIQNGDVVTLIPPIGGG' A
#
# COMPACT_ATOMS: atom_id res chain seq x y z
N MET A 1 1.11 9.21 -11.46
CA MET A 1 2.05 9.26 -10.30
C MET A 1 2.82 7.96 -10.20
N ASP A 2 4.09 8.07 -9.88
CA ASP A 2 4.91 6.91 -9.55
C ASP A 2 4.85 6.69 -8.04
N VAL A 3 4.51 5.48 -7.63
CA VAL A 3 4.38 5.14 -6.21
C VAL A 3 5.17 3.85 -5.96
N GLU A 4 6.03 3.88 -4.95
CA GLU A 4 6.77 2.69 -4.54
C GLU A 4 5.94 1.95 -3.49
N VAL A 5 5.95 0.62 -3.57
CA VAL A 5 5.18 -0.22 -2.67
C VAL A 5 6.11 -1.21 -1.98
N ARG A 6 5.99 -1.31 -0.66
CA ARG A 6 6.73 -2.28 0.15
C ARG A 6 5.73 -3.17 0.85
N LEU A 7 5.76 -4.46 0.53
CA LEU A 7 4.83 -5.44 1.07
C LEU A 7 5.59 -6.49 1.85
N PHE A 8 4.99 -6.91 2.97
CA PHE A 8 5.63 -7.86 3.89
C PHE A 8 4.77 -9.11 4.06
N GLU A 9 5.42 -10.19 4.46
CA GLU A 9 4.78 -11.47 4.81
C GLU A 9 3.82 -11.93 3.72
N SER A 10 2.60 -12.26 4.09
CA SER A 10 1.61 -12.79 3.17
C SER A 10 1.21 -11.82 2.07
N LEU A 11 1.48 -10.52 2.25
CA LEU A 11 1.13 -9.53 1.24
C LEU A 11 2.11 -9.52 0.07
N LYS A 12 3.27 -10.15 0.20
CA LYS A 12 4.30 -10.14 -0.86
C LYS A 12 3.79 -10.69 -2.18
N LYS A 13 2.81 -11.58 -2.15
CA LYS A 13 2.25 -12.16 -3.38
C LYS A 13 1.57 -11.11 -4.26
N HIS A 14 1.26 -9.95 -3.71
CA HIS A 14 0.63 -8.85 -4.45
C HIS A 14 1.64 -7.83 -4.96
N LEU A 15 2.94 -8.05 -4.71
CA LEU A 15 3.97 -7.06 -5.07
C LEU A 15 4.05 -6.91 -6.59
N PRO A 16 3.89 -5.68 -7.10
CA PRO A 16 4.02 -5.46 -8.54
C PRO A 16 5.49 -5.55 -8.96
N GLU A 17 5.72 -5.77 -10.25
CA GLU A 17 7.05 -5.85 -10.79
C GLU A 17 7.82 -4.57 -10.46
N GLY A 18 9.04 -4.74 -9.97
CA GLY A 18 9.87 -3.61 -9.58
C GLY A 18 9.44 -2.89 -8.33
N GLY A 19 8.38 -3.35 -7.66
CA GLY A 19 7.90 -2.71 -6.45
C GLY A 19 7.32 -1.33 -6.68
N LYS A 20 6.89 -1.02 -7.90
CA LYS A 20 6.36 0.29 -8.24
C LYS A 20 5.05 0.15 -9.00
N VAL A 21 4.19 1.15 -8.84
CA VAL A 21 2.90 1.18 -9.52
C VAL A 21 2.61 2.59 -10.01
N GLN A 22 1.92 2.67 -11.15
CA GLN A 22 1.44 3.94 -11.70
C GLN A 22 0.00 4.16 -11.26
N LEU A 23 -0.28 5.31 -10.69
CA LEU A 23 -1.61 5.68 -10.26
C LEU A 23 -2.00 7.04 -10.83
N ALA A 24 -3.30 7.23 -11.02
CA ALA A 24 -3.80 8.53 -11.47
C ALA A 24 -3.64 9.55 -10.35
N GLU A 25 -3.45 10.80 -10.74
CA GLU A 25 -3.44 11.90 -9.78
C GLU A 25 -4.76 11.90 -9.00
N GLY A 26 -4.68 12.21 -7.71
CA GLY A 26 -5.85 12.21 -6.85
C GLY A 26 -6.21 10.85 -6.26
N SER A 27 -5.42 9.82 -6.57
CA SER A 27 -5.63 8.49 -5.97
C SER A 27 -5.38 8.52 -4.48
N ARG A 28 -6.15 7.72 -3.76
CA ARG A 28 -5.99 7.54 -2.32
C ARG A 28 -5.40 6.16 -2.06
N VAL A 29 -4.99 5.91 -0.82
CA VAL A 29 -4.42 4.61 -0.46
C VAL A 29 -5.39 3.47 -0.78
N CYS A 30 -6.67 3.64 -0.52
CA CYS A 30 -7.66 2.61 -0.85
C CYS A 30 -7.68 2.27 -2.34
N ASP A 31 -7.43 3.26 -3.21
CA ASP A 31 -7.34 3.00 -4.65
C ASP A 31 -6.12 2.15 -4.98
N LEU A 32 -5.01 2.39 -4.29
CA LEU A 32 -3.81 1.58 -4.45
C LEU A 32 -4.08 0.13 -4.05
N LEU A 33 -4.73 -0.08 -2.90
CA LEU A 33 -5.05 -1.43 -2.44
C LEU A 33 -5.91 -2.16 -3.46
N THR A 34 -6.90 -1.48 -4.01
CA THR A 34 -7.76 -2.06 -5.05
C THR A 34 -6.94 -2.47 -6.26
N ALA A 35 -6.02 -1.61 -6.69
CA ALA A 35 -5.17 -1.90 -7.83
C ALA A 35 -4.26 -3.10 -7.58
N LEU A 36 -3.83 -3.31 -6.33
CA LEU A 36 -2.96 -4.42 -5.96
C LEU A 36 -3.74 -5.70 -5.62
N GLY A 37 -5.06 -5.61 -5.50
CA GLY A 37 -5.88 -6.75 -5.12
C GLY A 37 -5.82 -7.07 -3.64
N ILE A 38 -5.54 -6.08 -2.80
CA ILE A 38 -5.42 -6.26 -1.36
C ILE A 38 -6.66 -5.68 -0.66
N SER A 39 -7.25 -6.45 0.26
CA SER A 39 -8.34 -5.98 1.09
C SER A 39 -7.79 -5.18 2.27
N THR A 40 -8.52 -4.15 2.70
CA THR A 40 -8.13 -3.40 3.89
C THR A 40 -8.06 -4.29 5.13
N ASP A 41 -8.85 -5.36 5.16
CA ASP A 41 -8.84 -6.32 6.27
C ASP A 41 -7.51 -7.08 6.38
N ASP A 42 -6.75 -7.12 5.30
CA ASP A 42 -5.47 -7.83 5.26
C ASP A 42 -4.30 -6.94 5.66
N VAL A 43 -4.57 -5.69 6.00
CA VAL A 43 -3.53 -4.73 6.38
C VAL A 43 -3.61 -4.43 7.86
N GLY A 44 -2.53 -4.74 8.58
CA GLY A 44 -2.42 -4.43 10.00
C GLY A 44 -1.74 -3.09 10.24
N ILE A 45 -0.71 -2.79 9.47
CA ILE A 45 0.04 -1.55 9.57
C ILE A 45 0.15 -0.94 8.17
N LEU A 46 -0.18 0.34 8.09
CA LEU A 46 -0.06 1.13 6.87
C LEU A 46 0.81 2.34 7.18
N MET A 47 1.90 2.48 6.43
CA MET A 47 2.76 3.65 6.55
C MET A 47 2.97 4.28 5.18
N ILE A 48 3.07 5.60 5.17
CA ILE A 48 3.42 6.35 3.98
C ILE A 48 4.66 7.18 4.32
N ASN A 49 5.76 6.91 3.64
CA ASN A 49 7.04 7.56 3.90
C ASN A 49 7.46 7.41 5.37
N ARG A 50 7.26 6.19 5.93
CA ARG A 50 7.63 5.81 7.30
C ARG A 50 6.79 6.50 8.38
N ILE A 51 5.67 7.08 8.01
CA ILE A 51 4.73 7.71 8.95
C ILE A 51 3.41 6.98 8.84
N ASP A 52 2.73 6.76 9.98
CA ASP A 52 1.43 6.12 9.96
C ASP A 52 0.51 6.83 8.97
N GLY A 53 -0.14 6.03 8.13
CA GLY A 53 -1.04 6.55 7.11
C GLY A 53 -2.47 6.11 7.34
N ARG A 54 -3.35 6.59 6.47
CA ARG A 54 -4.76 6.27 6.51
C ARG A 54 -5.20 5.74 5.16
N PHE A 55 -6.20 4.88 5.16
CA PHE A 55 -6.71 4.32 3.90
C PHE A 55 -7.32 5.37 2.99
N ASP A 56 -7.83 6.45 3.54
CA ASP A 56 -8.42 7.54 2.76
C ASP A 56 -7.43 8.66 2.44
N GLN A 57 -6.17 8.49 2.79
CA GLN A 57 -5.15 9.49 2.57
C GLN A 57 -4.81 9.61 1.08
N LEU A 58 -4.66 10.85 0.62
CA LEU A 58 -4.20 11.12 -0.75
C LEU A 58 -2.73 10.72 -0.89
N ILE A 59 -2.41 10.10 -2.03
CA ILE A 59 -1.04 9.73 -2.35
C ILE A 59 -0.42 10.82 -3.21
N GLN A 60 0.85 11.09 -2.96
CA GLN A 60 1.64 12.05 -3.75
C GLN A 60 2.62 11.29 -4.63
N ASN A 61 3.02 11.89 -5.74
CA ASN A 61 4.03 11.30 -6.60
C ASN A 61 5.32 11.07 -5.80
N GLY A 62 5.88 9.88 -5.94
CA GLY A 62 7.12 9.52 -5.24
C GLY A 62 6.93 8.96 -3.84
N ASP A 63 5.69 8.89 -3.35
CA ASP A 63 5.43 8.29 -2.03
C ASP A 63 5.84 6.82 -1.99
N VAL A 64 6.27 6.39 -0.80
CA VAL A 64 6.57 4.99 -0.50
C VAL A 64 5.49 4.48 0.46
N VAL A 65 4.70 3.53 0.00
CA VAL A 65 3.62 2.95 0.80
C VAL A 65 4.05 1.59 1.31
N THR A 66 4.04 1.42 2.62
CA THR A 66 4.42 0.18 3.28
C THR A 66 3.19 -0.47 3.90
N LEU A 67 2.98 -1.75 3.58
CA LEU A 67 1.84 -2.52 4.08
C LEU A 67 2.34 -3.77 4.77
N ILE A 68 1.90 -3.96 6.01
CA ILE A 68 2.26 -5.11 6.84
C ILE A 68 0.96 -5.78 7.27
N PRO A 69 0.84 -7.12 7.15
CA PRO A 69 -0.39 -7.80 7.54
C PRO A 69 -0.60 -7.77 9.05
N PRO A 70 -1.83 -8.07 9.52
CA PRO A 70 -2.09 -8.12 10.95
C PRO A 70 -1.21 -9.16 11.64
N ILE A 71 -0.77 -8.84 12.85
CA ILE A 71 0.04 -9.74 13.67
C ILE A 71 -0.89 -10.63 14.49
N GLY A 72 -0.42 -11.85 14.75
CA GLY A 72 -1.15 -12.76 15.62
C GLY A 72 -2.33 -13.42 14.97
N GLY A 73 -2.39 -13.39 13.70
CA GLY A 73 -3.46 -13.91 12.89
C GLY A 73 -4.25 -15.05 13.50
N GLY A 74 -4.93 -14.77 14.42
CA GLY A 74 -5.75 -15.77 15.05
C GLY A 74 -6.64 -16.49 14.04
#